data_b8dd16b0c63f42b3d69a8deec9163449
#
_entry.id   b8dd16b0c63f42b3d69a8deec9163449
#
_cell.length_a   1.000
_cell.length_b   1.000
_cell.length_c   1.000
_cell.angle_alpha   90.00
_cell.angle_beta   90.00
_cell.angle_gamma   90.00
#
_symmetry.space_group_name_H-M   'P 1'
#
loop_
_entity.id
_entity.type
_entity.pdbx_description
1 polymer ?
#
loop_
_entity_poly.entity_id
_entity_poly.type
_entity_poly.pdbx_seq_one_letter_code
_entity_poly.pdbx_strand_id
1 'polypeptide(L)'
;MKYYVLFFFVLFFCACTGDENRSSCSVSVQLLSPTDEVTLPFEEMEVVLTNKDQGTVYTSSCSSDGVALFNVEYGYYTVAVHYQSASGIIFSGRLESLSLLPEQGEEVMKVQLQLARSKINALVIKEIYYVGCKGELGADYQADQYVTLYNNSDETVYLDGLCLA
;
A
#
# COMPACT_ATOMS: atom_id res chain seq x y z
N MET A 1 -35.91 -69.83 -9.13
CA MET A 1 -36.16 -68.52 -8.58
C MET A 1 -34.82 -67.92 -8.20
N LYS A 2 -34.39 -66.94 -8.97
CA LYS A 2 -33.08 -66.20 -8.73
C LYS A 2 -33.42 -64.88 -8.05
N TYR A 3 -32.97 -64.68 -6.82
CA TYR A 3 -33.11 -63.45 -6.08
C TYR A 3 -31.94 -62.57 -6.43
N TYR A 4 -32.18 -61.41 -7.09
CA TYR A 4 -31.21 -60.35 -7.29
C TYR A 4 -31.29 -59.45 -6.05
N VAL A 5 -30.22 -59.44 -5.25
CA VAL A 5 -30.00 -58.48 -4.18
C VAL A 5 -29.41 -57.24 -4.79
N LEU A 6 -30.24 -56.20 -4.90
CA LEU A 6 -29.82 -54.88 -5.36
C LEU A 6 -29.15 -54.16 -4.18
N PHE A 7 -27.80 -54.08 -4.20
CA PHE A 7 -27.02 -53.37 -3.19
C PHE A 7 -27.05 -51.88 -3.52
N PHE A 8 -27.88 -51.13 -2.80
CA PHE A 8 -27.98 -49.67 -2.97
C PHE A 8 -26.83 -49.04 -2.19
N PHE A 9 -25.77 -48.64 -2.92
CA PHE A 9 -24.63 -47.93 -2.36
C PHE A 9 -25.00 -46.44 -2.22
N VAL A 10 -25.44 -46.05 -1.04
CA VAL A 10 -25.69 -44.65 -0.68
C VAL A 10 -24.34 -43.99 -0.40
N LEU A 11 -23.82 -43.27 -1.39
CA LEU A 11 -22.69 -42.34 -1.22
C LEU A 11 -23.16 -41.12 -0.38
N PHE A 12 -22.85 -41.16 0.91
CA PHE A 12 -22.89 -39.97 1.76
C PHE A 12 -21.77 -39.07 1.31
N PHE A 13 -22.08 -38.08 0.45
CA PHE A 13 -21.25 -36.90 0.30
C PHE A 13 -21.36 -36.09 1.60
N CYS A 14 -20.42 -36.31 2.50
CA CYS A 14 -20.16 -35.38 3.58
C CYS A 14 -19.59 -34.11 2.95
N ALA A 15 -20.48 -33.19 2.52
CA ALA A 15 -20.10 -31.83 2.21
C ALA A 15 -19.70 -31.20 3.55
N CYS A 16 -18.41 -31.26 3.88
CA CYS A 16 -17.83 -30.32 4.82
C CYS A 16 -17.95 -28.92 4.18
N THR A 17 -19.05 -28.25 4.38
CA THR A 17 -19.09 -26.80 4.38
C THR A 17 -18.33 -26.37 5.63
N GLY A 18 -17.02 -26.26 5.50
CA GLY A 18 -16.21 -25.54 6.46
C GLY A 18 -16.64 -24.07 6.34
N ASP A 19 -17.69 -23.69 7.06
CA ASP A 19 -17.80 -22.32 7.53
C ASP A 19 -16.59 -22.11 8.45
N GLU A 20 -15.48 -21.75 7.83
CA GLU A 20 -14.43 -21.07 8.56
C GLU A 20 -15.06 -19.78 9.06
N ASN A 21 -15.50 -19.80 10.30
CA ASN A 21 -15.95 -18.63 11.03
C ASN A 21 -14.71 -17.75 11.23
N ARG A 22 -14.30 -17.08 10.11
CA ARG A 22 -13.17 -16.16 10.11
C ARG A 22 -13.61 -14.97 10.92
N SER A 23 -13.09 -14.89 12.13
CA SER A 23 -13.38 -13.79 13.01
C SER A 23 -12.90 -12.51 12.35
N SER A 24 -13.84 -11.60 12.06
CA SER A 24 -13.54 -10.28 11.51
C SER A 24 -13.48 -9.24 12.63
N CYS A 25 -12.72 -8.17 12.40
CA CYS A 25 -12.65 -7.02 13.27
C CYS A 25 -12.95 -5.74 12.48
N SER A 26 -13.55 -4.78 13.18
CA SER A 26 -13.75 -3.44 12.65
C SER A 26 -12.50 -2.60 12.91
N VAL A 27 -12.02 -1.90 11.87
CA VAL A 27 -10.83 -1.03 11.93
C VAL A 27 -11.21 0.36 11.46
N SER A 28 -10.85 1.36 12.24
CA SER A 28 -10.99 2.78 11.93
C SER A 28 -9.61 3.38 11.69
N VAL A 29 -9.34 3.81 10.48
CA VAL A 29 -8.09 4.50 10.12
C VAL A 29 -8.36 5.98 10.06
N GLN A 30 -7.73 6.75 10.95
CA GLN A 30 -7.77 8.20 10.98
C GLN A 30 -6.55 8.77 10.27
N LEU A 31 -6.76 9.52 9.20
CA LEU A 31 -5.71 10.28 8.52
C LEU A 31 -5.41 11.56 9.28
N LEU A 32 -4.11 11.83 9.48
CA LEU A 32 -3.63 13.06 10.11
C LEU A 32 -2.96 13.95 9.07
N SER A 33 -3.35 15.23 9.05
CA SER A 33 -2.74 16.22 8.16
C SER A 33 -1.25 16.42 8.50
N PRO A 34 -0.38 16.65 7.49
CA PRO A 34 1.03 16.93 7.72
C PRO A 34 1.29 18.22 8.49
N THR A 35 0.34 19.18 8.41
CA THR A 35 0.38 20.46 9.16
C THR A 35 -1.04 20.88 9.51
N ASP A 36 -1.22 21.60 10.63
CA ASP A 36 -2.53 22.06 11.11
C ASP A 36 -3.17 23.13 10.17
N GLU A 37 -2.40 23.69 9.24
CA GLU A 37 -2.82 24.74 8.34
C GLU A 37 -3.41 24.25 7.02
N VAL A 38 -3.34 22.93 6.73
CA VAL A 38 -3.77 22.38 5.45
C VAL A 38 -5.13 21.72 5.58
N THR A 39 -6.14 22.32 4.93
CA THR A 39 -7.42 21.66 4.71
C THR A 39 -7.25 20.63 3.60
N LEU A 40 -7.40 19.35 3.93
CA LEU A 40 -7.28 18.26 2.99
C LEU A 40 -8.66 17.82 2.47
N PRO A 41 -8.77 17.47 1.19
CA PRO A 41 -9.98 16.89 0.62
C PRO A 41 -10.04 15.39 0.99
N PHE A 42 -10.24 15.09 2.27
CA PHE A 42 -10.24 13.71 2.75
C PHE A 42 -11.24 12.81 2.01
N GLU A 43 -12.39 13.35 1.60
CA GLU A 43 -13.42 12.62 0.86
C GLU A 43 -12.96 12.11 -0.51
N GLU A 44 -11.89 12.70 -1.07
CA GLU A 44 -11.26 12.27 -2.32
C GLU A 44 -10.15 11.23 -2.08
N MET A 45 -9.83 10.92 -0.82
CA MET A 45 -8.77 9.98 -0.47
C MET A 45 -9.30 8.59 -0.21
N GLU A 46 -8.55 7.60 -0.68
CA GLU A 46 -8.80 6.19 -0.41
C GLU A 46 -7.68 5.61 0.45
N VAL A 47 -8.08 4.90 1.48
CA VAL A 47 -7.17 4.10 2.31
C VAL A 47 -7.17 2.67 1.80
N VAL A 48 -5.98 2.11 1.65
CA VAL A 48 -5.76 0.74 1.19
C VAL A 48 -5.16 -0.07 2.33
N LEU A 49 -5.82 -1.16 2.70
CA LEU A 49 -5.30 -2.18 3.59
C LEU A 49 -4.91 -3.42 2.76
N THR A 50 -3.68 -3.88 2.93
CA THR A 50 -3.22 -5.11 2.27
C THR A 50 -2.85 -6.14 3.33
N ASN A 51 -3.53 -7.29 3.31
CA ASN A 51 -3.17 -8.43 4.14
C ASN A 51 -1.82 -8.98 3.70
N LYS A 52 -0.86 -9.09 4.62
CA LYS A 52 0.52 -9.49 4.32
C LYS A 52 0.67 -10.99 4.04
N ASP A 53 -0.22 -11.80 4.60
CA ASP A 53 -0.16 -13.25 4.49
C ASP A 53 -0.87 -13.75 3.22
N GLN A 54 -2.00 -13.14 2.90
CA GLN A 54 -2.86 -13.56 1.79
C GLN A 54 -2.74 -12.67 0.56
N GLY A 55 -2.18 -11.45 0.69
CA GLY A 55 -2.14 -10.45 -0.37
C GLY A 55 -3.51 -9.83 -0.70
N THR A 56 -4.54 -10.12 0.09
CA THR A 56 -5.88 -9.55 -0.11
C THR A 56 -5.86 -8.06 0.14
N VAL A 57 -6.48 -7.28 -0.76
CA VAL A 57 -6.53 -5.83 -0.72
C VAL A 57 -7.94 -5.36 -0.40
N TYR A 58 -8.06 -4.48 0.56
CA TYR A 58 -9.30 -3.80 0.95
C TYR A 58 -9.13 -2.30 0.75
N THR A 59 -10.13 -1.63 0.18
CA THR A 59 -10.13 -0.19 -0.05
C THR A 59 -11.35 0.44 0.57
N SER A 60 -11.19 1.61 1.18
CA SER A 60 -12.27 2.40 1.76
C SER A 60 -12.01 3.88 1.56
N SER A 61 -13.03 4.61 1.11
CA SER A 61 -12.99 6.07 1.01
C SER A 61 -13.07 6.70 2.40
N CYS A 62 -12.45 7.86 2.57
CA CYS A 62 -12.50 8.60 3.81
C CYS A 62 -13.77 9.44 3.93
N SER A 63 -14.21 9.66 5.16
CA SER A 63 -15.17 10.71 5.49
C SER A 63 -14.53 12.11 5.41
N SER A 64 -15.34 13.17 5.52
CA SER A 64 -14.86 14.55 5.60
C SER A 64 -13.87 14.79 6.75
N ASP A 65 -13.97 13.99 7.81
CA ASP A 65 -13.06 14.05 8.97
C ASP A 65 -11.80 13.20 8.77
N GLY A 66 -11.62 12.60 7.60
CA GLY A 66 -10.45 11.78 7.28
C GLY A 66 -10.46 10.40 7.91
N VAL A 67 -11.63 9.83 8.18
CA VAL A 67 -11.77 8.48 8.75
C VAL A 67 -12.20 7.50 7.67
N ALA A 68 -11.46 6.41 7.52
CA ALA A 68 -11.84 5.25 6.72
C ALA A 68 -12.16 4.06 7.62
N LEU A 69 -13.25 3.36 7.30
CA LEU A 69 -13.73 2.21 8.08
C LEU A 69 -13.56 0.92 7.27
N PHE A 70 -13.12 -0.12 7.96
CA PHE A 70 -12.94 -1.44 7.40
C PHE A 70 -13.54 -2.51 8.30
N ASN A 71 -13.99 -3.59 7.68
CA ASN A 71 -14.31 -4.83 8.36
C ASN A 71 -13.48 -5.93 7.68
N VAL A 72 -12.44 -6.40 8.37
CA VAL A 72 -11.43 -7.31 7.83
C VAL A 72 -11.15 -8.45 8.79
N GLU A 73 -10.57 -9.53 8.29
CA GLU A 73 -10.15 -10.66 9.11
C GLU A 73 -8.99 -10.26 10.03
N TYR A 74 -8.81 -10.98 11.14
CA TYR A 74 -7.59 -10.83 11.93
C TYR A 74 -6.36 -11.20 11.11
N GLY A 75 -5.25 -10.52 11.33
CA GLY A 75 -4.01 -10.75 10.60
C GLY A 75 -3.06 -9.56 10.63
N TYR A 76 -2.05 -9.62 9.79
CA TYR A 76 -1.05 -8.56 9.63
C TYR A 76 -1.32 -7.79 8.34
N TYR A 77 -1.30 -6.46 8.44
CA TYR A 77 -1.66 -5.58 7.35
C TYR A 77 -0.62 -4.48 7.11
N THR A 78 -0.56 -4.04 5.87
CA THR A 78 0.02 -2.75 5.50
C THR A 78 -1.13 -1.78 5.26
N VAL A 79 -1.03 -0.56 5.77
CA VAL A 79 -1.97 0.53 5.51
C VAL A 79 -1.28 1.54 4.62
N ALA A 80 -1.92 1.98 3.55
CA ALA A 80 -1.36 2.97 2.63
C ALA A 80 -2.42 3.95 2.14
N VAL A 81 -1.99 5.19 1.91
CA VAL A 81 -2.75 6.24 1.25
C VAL A 81 -1.86 6.91 0.23
N HIS A 82 -2.40 7.18 -0.94
CA HIS A 82 -1.75 8.00 -1.95
C HIS A 82 -2.82 8.86 -2.63
N TYR A 83 -2.68 10.16 -2.54
CA TYR A 83 -3.57 11.13 -3.18
C TYR A 83 -2.76 12.21 -3.88
N GLN A 84 -3.11 12.51 -5.11
CA GLN A 84 -2.51 13.55 -5.90
C GLN A 84 -3.56 14.61 -6.25
N SER A 85 -3.33 15.84 -5.82
CA SER A 85 -4.19 16.96 -6.19
C SER A 85 -3.98 17.38 -7.65
N ALA A 86 -4.94 18.10 -8.21
CA ALA A 86 -4.84 18.69 -9.55
C ALA A 86 -3.64 19.65 -9.70
N SER A 87 -3.13 20.22 -8.61
CA SER A 87 -1.94 21.08 -8.58
C SER A 87 -0.62 20.33 -8.48
N GLY A 88 -0.64 18.99 -8.56
CA GLY A 88 0.54 18.13 -8.48
C GLY A 88 1.12 17.98 -7.06
N ILE A 89 0.36 18.35 -6.04
CA ILE A 89 0.73 18.05 -4.65
C ILE A 89 0.30 16.62 -4.33
N ILE A 90 1.22 15.86 -3.76
CA ILE A 90 0.98 14.49 -3.33
C ILE A 90 0.90 14.46 -1.81
N PHE A 91 -0.13 13.79 -1.31
CA PHE A 91 -0.25 13.39 0.08
C PHE A 91 -0.16 11.88 0.15
N SER A 92 0.76 11.39 0.93
CA SER A 92 0.98 9.94 1.09
C SER A 92 1.26 9.59 2.53
N GLY A 93 0.82 8.42 2.94
CA GLY A 93 1.09 7.84 4.23
C GLY A 93 1.20 6.34 4.10
N ARG A 94 2.06 5.72 4.91
CA ARG A 94 2.23 4.27 4.91
C ARG A 94 2.58 3.77 6.31
N LEU A 95 1.91 2.71 6.72
CA LEU A 95 2.21 1.94 7.91
C LEU A 95 2.51 0.51 7.48
N GLU A 96 3.77 0.08 7.64
CA GLU A 96 4.24 -1.21 7.13
C GLU A 96 3.74 -2.42 7.92
N SER A 97 3.36 -2.23 9.16
CA SER A 97 2.94 -3.35 10.01
C SER A 97 1.84 -2.92 10.98
N LEU A 98 0.63 -3.29 10.64
CA LEU A 98 -0.54 -3.22 11.52
C LEU A 98 -0.91 -4.65 11.92
N SER A 99 -0.91 -4.93 13.21
CA SER A 99 -1.32 -6.21 13.77
C SER A 99 -2.76 -6.09 14.25
N LEU A 100 -3.66 -6.84 13.62
CA LEU A 100 -5.06 -6.96 14.01
C LEU A 100 -5.21 -8.35 14.63
N LEU A 101 -5.20 -8.39 15.96
CA LEU A 101 -5.32 -9.63 16.74
C LEU A 101 -6.62 -9.60 17.56
N PRO A 102 -7.18 -10.74 17.90
CA PRO A 102 -8.37 -10.82 18.74
C PRO A 102 -8.03 -10.44 20.19
N GLU A 103 -7.71 -9.17 20.41
CA GLU A 103 -7.45 -8.64 21.74
C GLU A 103 -8.75 -8.08 22.34
N GLN A 104 -9.08 -8.64 23.41
CA GLN A 104 -9.91 -8.27 24.56
C GLN A 104 -10.77 -7.00 24.43
N GLY A 105 -11.91 -7.12 23.74
CA GLY A 105 -13.05 -6.26 24.04
C GLY A 105 -13.14 -4.93 23.31
N GLU A 106 -12.25 -4.59 22.41
CA GLU A 106 -12.44 -3.42 21.57
C GLU A 106 -13.30 -3.75 20.34
N GLU A 107 -14.49 -3.13 20.26
CA GLU A 107 -15.38 -3.31 19.10
C GLU A 107 -14.78 -2.74 17.81
N VAL A 108 -13.92 -1.73 17.90
CA VAL A 108 -13.28 -1.06 16.75
C VAL A 108 -11.83 -0.74 17.07
N MET A 109 -10.91 -1.28 16.31
CA MET A 109 -9.48 -0.94 16.41
C MET A 109 -9.23 0.41 15.75
N LYS A 110 -8.59 1.33 16.47
CA LYS A 110 -8.26 2.68 15.99
C LYS A 110 -6.80 2.78 15.56
N VAL A 111 -6.58 3.24 14.34
CA VAL A 111 -5.26 3.42 13.74
C VAL A 111 -5.13 4.87 13.29
N GLN A 112 -4.00 5.49 13.58
CA GLN A 112 -3.67 6.83 13.08
C GLN A 112 -2.59 6.72 12.02
N LEU A 113 -2.79 7.39 10.88
CA LEU A 113 -1.84 7.43 9.77
C LEU A 113 -1.47 8.87 9.45
N GLN A 114 -0.24 9.24 9.78
CA GLN A 114 0.30 10.55 9.46
C GLN A 114 0.57 10.67 7.96
N LEU A 115 0.03 11.70 7.32
CA LEU A 115 0.31 12.00 5.92
C LEU A 115 1.57 12.86 5.80
N ALA A 116 2.37 12.56 4.78
CA ALA A 116 3.46 13.40 4.30
C ALA A 116 3.01 14.15 3.05
N ARG A 117 3.46 15.40 2.92
CA ARG A 117 3.22 16.23 1.75
C ARG A 117 4.47 16.28 0.88
N SER A 118 4.32 15.99 -0.39
CA SER A 118 5.35 16.18 -1.40
C SER A 118 4.76 16.88 -2.63
N LYS A 119 5.63 17.36 -3.51
CA LYS A 119 5.23 17.93 -4.79
C LYS A 119 5.95 17.17 -5.90
N ILE A 120 5.24 16.87 -6.97
CA ILE A 120 5.87 16.36 -8.18
C ILE A 120 6.82 17.46 -8.68
N ASN A 121 8.11 17.13 -8.74
CA ASN A 121 9.10 18.00 -9.36
C ASN A 121 9.14 17.72 -10.87
N ALA A 122 9.27 18.78 -11.65
CA ALA A 122 9.45 18.67 -13.10
C ALA A 122 10.71 17.87 -13.46
N LEU A 123 11.75 17.97 -12.63
CA LEU A 123 13.00 17.26 -12.84
C LEU A 123 13.18 16.18 -11.76
N VAL A 124 13.40 14.94 -12.20
CA VAL A 124 13.62 13.79 -11.31
C VAL A 124 14.90 13.04 -11.70
N ILE A 125 15.53 12.40 -10.74
CA ILE A 125 16.64 11.48 -10.99
C ILE A 125 16.03 10.18 -11.52
N LYS A 126 16.39 9.81 -12.76
CA LYS A 126 15.93 8.57 -13.39
C LYS A 126 16.84 7.40 -13.05
N GLU A 127 18.14 7.63 -13.01
CA GLU A 127 19.12 6.59 -12.83
C GLU A 127 20.39 7.15 -12.19
N ILE A 128 21.00 6.37 -11.34
CA ILE A 128 22.31 6.63 -10.75
C ILE A 128 23.18 5.41 -10.99
N TYR A 129 24.27 5.57 -11.73
CA TYR A 129 25.30 4.56 -11.89
C TYR A 129 26.53 4.98 -11.08
N TYR A 130 26.88 4.22 -10.05
CA TYR A 130 27.94 4.58 -9.11
C TYR A 130 29.02 3.51 -8.92
N VAL A 131 28.81 2.31 -9.49
CA VAL A 131 29.66 1.16 -9.22
C VAL A 131 31.03 1.28 -9.87
N GLY A 132 31.08 1.91 -11.06
CA GLY A 132 32.27 1.90 -11.89
C GLY A 132 32.54 0.54 -12.59
N CYS A 133 33.58 0.45 -13.36
CA CYS A 133 33.99 -0.78 -14.04
C CYS A 133 35.45 -1.13 -13.71
N LYS A 134 35.89 -2.31 -14.12
CA LYS A 134 37.31 -2.70 -14.08
C LYS A 134 38.00 -2.16 -15.34
N GLY A 135 39.06 -1.40 -15.15
CA GLY A 135 39.94 -0.99 -16.23
C GLY A 135 40.75 -2.17 -16.83
N GLU A 136 41.43 -1.96 -17.95
CA GLU A 136 42.18 -2.99 -18.66
C GLU A 136 43.25 -3.69 -17.78
N LEU A 137 43.78 -3.02 -16.78
CA LEU A 137 44.76 -3.57 -15.84
C LEU A 137 44.15 -4.11 -14.55
N GLY A 138 42.80 -4.26 -14.49
CA GLY A 138 42.08 -4.77 -13.32
C GLY A 138 41.93 -3.77 -12.18
N ALA A 139 42.41 -2.54 -12.28
CA ALA A 139 42.18 -1.47 -11.34
C ALA A 139 40.72 -0.96 -11.45
N ASP A 140 40.19 -0.44 -10.35
CA ASP A 140 38.85 0.13 -10.35
C ASP A 140 38.85 1.47 -11.12
N TYR A 141 37.98 1.57 -12.14
CA TYR A 141 37.75 2.77 -12.90
C TYR A 141 36.42 3.36 -12.51
N GLN A 142 36.43 4.52 -11.89
CA GLN A 142 35.24 5.18 -11.32
C GLN A 142 34.80 6.42 -12.11
N ALA A 143 35.47 6.76 -13.21
CA ALA A 143 35.15 7.93 -14.01
C ALA A 143 33.95 7.74 -14.94
N ASP A 144 33.34 6.57 -14.96
CA ASP A 144 32.14 6.23 -15.68
C ASP A 144 30.86 6.35 -14.85
N GLN A 145 30.96 6.92 -13.65
CA GLN A 145 29.80 7.21 -12.80
C GLN A 145 28.96 8.32 -13.43
N TYR A 146 27.64 8.14 -13.42
CA TYR A 146 26.72 9.14 -13.96
C TYR A 146 25.38 9.17 -13.22
N VAL A 147 24.71 10.30 -13.37
CA VAL A 147 23.32 10.50 -12.94
C VAL A 147 22.51 10.92 -14.17
N THR A 148 21.44 10.19 -14.45
CA THR A 148 20.48 10.53 -15.49
C THR A 148 19.32 11.29 -14.88
N LEU A 149 19.06 12.49 -15.40
CA LEU A 149 17.89 13.29 -15.03
C LEU A 149 16.79 13.10 -16.08
N TYR A 150 15.56 13.11 -15.61
CA TYR A 150 14.38 12.99 -16.45
C TYR A 150 13.45 14.17 -16.22
N ASN A 151 13.04 14.83 -17.30
CA ASN A 151 11.99 15.85 -17.26
C ASN A 151 10.62 15.15 -17.18
N ASN A 152 10.00 15.24 -16.03
CA ASN A 152 8.70 14.63 -15.73
C ASN A 152 7.53 15.62 -15.95
N SER A 153 7.73 16.62 -16.79
CA SER A 153 6.72 17.61 -17.16
C SER A 153 6.64 17.77 -18.68
N ASP A 154 5.56 18.36 -19.14
CA ASP A 154 5.35 18.71 -20.55
C ASP A 154 6.03 20.03 -20.96
N GLU A 155 6.68 20.70 -20.00
CA GLU A 155 7.35 21.99 -20.20
C GLU A 155 8.87 21.81 -20.29
N THR A 156 9.56 22.76 -20.93
CA THR A 156 11.03 22.80 -20.95
C THR A 156 11.57 23.16 -19.57
N VAL A 157 12.45 22.32 -19.05
CA VAL A 157 13.17 22.57 -17.80
C VAL A 157 14.60 23.01 -18.11
N TYR A 158 14.97 24.21 -17.69
CA TYR A 158 16.34 24.72 -17.82
C TYR A 158 17.18 24.21 -16.64
N LEU A 159 18.37 23.73 -16.92
CA LEU A 159 19.28 23.18 -15.91
C LEU A 159 20.32 24.19 -15.41
N ASP A 160 20.11 25.47 -15.72
CA ASP A 160 21.02 26.54 -15.31
C ASP A 160 21.10 26.64 -13.79
N GLY A 161 22.28 26.51 -13.25
CA GLY A 161 22.51 26.53 -11.81
C GLY A 161 22.13 25.26 -11.06
N LEU A 162 21.78 24.16 -11.76
CA LEU A 162 21.57 22.86 -11.14
C LEU A 162 22.89 22.35 -10.55
N CYS A 163 22.84 21.90 -9.31
CA CYS A 163 23.95 21.23 -8.63
C CYS A 163 23.49 19.88 -8.10
N LEU A 164 24.26 18.85 -8.34
CA LEU A 164 24.11 17.53 -7.72
C LEU A 164 25.17 17.44 -6.60
N ALA A 165 24.72 17.29 -5.36
CA ALA A 165 25.59 17.22 -4.18
C ALA A 165 25.38 15.89 -3.43
#